data_89a9db62247f10bf60fde254b231de54
#
_entry.id   89a9db62247f10bf60fde254b231de54
#
_cell.length_a   1.000
_cell.length_b   1.000
_cell.length_c   1.000
_cell.angle_alpha   90.00
_cell.angle_beta   90.00
_cell.angle_gamma   90.00
#
_symmetry.space_group_name_H-M   'P 1'
#
loop_
_entity.id
_entity.type
_entity.pdbx_description
1 polymer ?
#
loop_
_entity_poly.entity_id
_entity_poly.type
_entity_poly.pdbx_seq_one_letter_code
_entity_poly.pdbx_strand_id
1 'polypeptide(L)'
;MKLGRDRSRREFIQQSAVLGTGVILTGVGAQRLFAQGNQRPDPAKMVASKGCAARDTSGKLSPWSFERRPVGDDDILIEIKFCGICHSDIHQLRGDWGPQKYPQVPGHEIAGVVVATGKNVTRFKVGDHAGVGCMVDSCGTCDSCRHGEEQHCDNDATLFTYGYPDKTSPTGITQGGYANNLVVRERFAIQLPRTIGLQNAAPLLCAGITTYSPLVKASIKKSDKVGVAGIGGLGHLAIKLAVAKGAEVYAFTTSASKVNDIRRFGAKEVVVVDSMEKLKPYNKALDYMISTIPVNYDVAAYASLVKPYGNCTQVGMPAKGEVTINNFAFNRNRVRYSTSLIGGIPQTQEVIDYCAKNKIYPEVQVIKASEVNETWEKVINKEARYRYVIDTATI
;
A
#
# COMPACT_ATOMS: atom_id res chain seq x y z
N MET A 1 46.97 41.26 -36.79
CA MET A 1 48.31 40.81 -36.35
C MET A 1 48.09 39.78 -35.24
N LYS A 2 48.49 38.51 -35.47
CA LYS A 2 48.71 37.33 -34.60
C LYS A 2 47.59 36.87 -33.67
N LEU A 3 46.89 35.86 -34.07
CA LEU A 3 46.62 34.48 -33.60
C LEU A 3 47.26 34.09 -32.24
N GLY A 4 46.45 33.67 -31.28
CA GLY A 4 46.80 32.99 -30.05
C GLY A 4 45.97 31.70 -29.92
N ARG A 5 46.65 30.58 -29.86
CA ARG A 5 46.24 29.19 -30.03
C ARG A 5 45.31 28.66 -28.95
N ASP A 6 44.34 27.90 -29.41
CA ASP A 6 43.55 26.87 -28.70
C ASP A 6 44.42 25.94 -27.87
N ARG A 7 44.22 25.87 -26.57
CA ARG A 7 44.79 24.82 -25.70
C ARG A 7 43.80 23.70 -25.55
N SER A 8 44.22 22.50 -25.93
CA SER A 8 43.40 21.30 -25.98
C SER A 8 42.94 20.82 -24.60
N ARG A 9 41.73 20.25 -24.56
CA ARG A 9 41.11 19.60 -23.38
C ARG A 9 42.00 18.52 -22.67
N ARG A 10 43.10 18.15 -23.26
CA ARG A 10 44.03 17.16 -22.67
C ARG A 10 44.99 17.73 -21.61
N GLU A 11 45.31 19.02 -21.68
CA GLU A 11 46.21 19.66 -20.71
C GLU A 11 45.53 20.09 -19.42
N PHE A 12 44.19 20.22 -19.42
CA PHE A 12 43.45 20.57 -18.21
C PHE A 12 43.27 19.40 -17.24
N ILE A 13 43.42 18.16 -17.72
CA ILE A 13 43.23 16.94 -16.91
C ILE A 13 44.51 16.55 -16.15
N GLN A 14 45.68 17.03 -16.57
CA GLN A 14 46.96 16.62 -15.95
C GLN A 14 47.48 17.56 -14.83
N GLN A 15 46.84 18.70 -14.56
CA GLN A 15 47.29 19.62 -13.53
C GLN A 15 46.39 19.72 -12.26
N SER A 16 45.37 18.85 -12.15
CA SER A 16 44.52 18.80 -10.95
C SER A 16 44.84 17.68 -9.98
N ALA A 17 45.98 17.03 -10.11
CA ALA A 17 46.38 15.90 -9.27
C ALA A 17 47.64 16.20 -8.46
N VAL A 18 47.68 17.24 -7.65
CA VAL A 18 48.56 17.33 -6.44
C VAL A 18 48.11 18.52 -5.58
N LEU A 19 47.88 18.21 -4.31
CA LEU A 19 47.68 19.08 -3.11
C LEU A 19 46.24 19.14 -2.61
N GLY A 20 46.02 18.35 -1.55
CA GLY A 20 44.83 18.37 -0.72
C GLY A 20 44.78 17.23 0.28
N THR A 21 45.83 17.11 1.14
CA THR A 21 45.73 16.29 2.37
C THR A 21 44.74 16.95 3.31
N GLY A 22 43.49 16.57 3.23
CA GLY A 22 42.41 16.93 4.15
C GLY A 22 41.92 15.66 4.83
N VAL A 23 42.01 15.63 6.15
CA VAL A 23 41.60 14.55 7.04
C VAL A 23 40.14 14.12 6.76
N ILE A 24 39.96 12.94 6.22
CA ILE A 24 38.64 12.31 6.11
C ILE A 24 38.39 11.61 7.44
N LEU A 25 37.55 12.21 8.27
CA LEU A 25 36.90 11.52 9.38
C LEU A 25 35.95 10.49 8.80
N THR A 26 36.37 9.24 8.93
CA THR A 26 35.68 8.06 8.44
C THR A 26 34.38 7.82 9.21
N GLY A 27 33.26 8.19 8.61
CA GLY A 27 31.96 7.62 8.91
C GLY A 27 31.89 6.19 8.35
N VAL A 28 32.72 5.28 8.87
CA VAL A 28 32.72 3.85 8.47
C VAL A 28 31.85 3.11 9.46
N GLY A 29 30.54 3.04 9.17
CA GLY A 29 29.64 2.24 10.00
C GLY A 29 28.43 1.66 9.30
N ALA A 30 27.93 2.29 8.24
CA ALA A 30 26.64 1.88 7.63
C ALA A 30 26.75 1.33 6.19
N GLN A 31 27.85 1.48 5.50
CA GLN A 31 27.97 1.09 4.09
C GLN A 31 28.63 -0.28 3.83
N ARG A 32 29.07 -1.01 4.87
CA ARG A 32 29.77 -2.30 4.67
C ARG A 32 28.93 -3.56 4.71
N LEU A 33 27.60 -3.48 4.88
CA LEU A 33 26.75 -4.68 4.92
C LEU A 33 26.29 -5.18 3.55
N PHE A 34 26.42 -4.39 2.49
CA PHE A 34 25.85 -4.74 1.17
C PHE A 34 26.84 -4.73 -0.01
N ALA A 35 28.13 -4.57 0.24
CA ALA A 35 29.17 -4.56 -0.80
C ALA A 35 29.87 -5.93 -0.96
N GLN A 36 29.17 -7.05 -0.72
CA GLN A 36 29.67 -8.39 -1.06
C GLN A 36 28.88 -8.92 -2.25
N GLY A 37 29.58 -9.03 -3.40
CA GLY A 37 29.02 -9.57 -4.62
C GLY A 37 28.40 -10.96 -4.42
N ASN A 38 27.30 -11.22 -5.12
CA ASN A 38 26.63 -12.50 -5.44
C ASN A 38 26.85 -13.73 -4.52
N GLN A 39 27.12 -13.55 -3.24
CA GLN A 39 27.10 -14.66 -2.29
C GLN A 39 25.65 -14.94 -1.90
N ARG A 40 25.23 -16.19 -2.13
CA ARG A 40 23.94 -16.67 -1.63
C ARG A 40 23.89 -16.46 -0.12
N PRO A 41 22.76 -15.98 0.43
CA PRO A 41 22.64 -15.84 1.87
C PRO A 41 22.80 -17.20 2.55
N ASP A 42 23.45 -17.21 3.70
CA ASP A 42 23.54 -18.40 4.55
C ASP A 42 22.13 -18.80 5.02
N PRO A 43 21.60 -19.97 4.63
CA PRO A 43 20.25 -20.39 4.98
C PRO A 43 20.08 -20.67 6.48
N ALA A 44 21.13 -20.68 7.27
CA ALA A 44 21.08 -20.83 8.72
C ALA A 44 21.13 -19.48 9.47
N LYS A 45 21.48 -18.39 8.77
CA LYS A 45 21.71 -17.09 9.42
C LYS A 45 20.44 -16.27 9.49
N MET A 46 20.01 -15.94 10.71
CA MET A 46 18.94 -14.97 10.98
C MET A 46 19.29 -13.60 10.39
N VAL A 47 18.25 -12.87 9.94
CA VAL A 47 18.41 -11.53 9.37
C VAL A 47 18.10 -10.48 10.44
N ALA A 48 19.13 -9.76 10.86
CA ALA A 48 18.97 -8.65 11.79
C ALA A 48 18.09 -7.55 11.19
N SER A 49 17.15 -7.04 11.96
CA SER A 49 16.17 -6.04 11.56
C SER A 49 16.04 -4.94 12.60
N LYS A 50 15.71 -3.76 12.13
CA LYS A 50 15.31 -2.61 12.96
C LYS A 50 13.96 -2.11 12.46
N GLY A 51 13.12 -1.64 13.38
CA GLY A 51 11.79 -1.12 13.01
C GLY A 51 11.18 -0.30 14.12
N CYS A 52 9.98 0.20 13.84
CA CYS A 52 9.11 0.88 14.79
C CYS A 52 8.02 -0.08 15.25
N ALA A 53 8.01 -0.48 16.51
CA ALA A 53 7.07 -1.44 17.07
C ALA A 53 6.17 -0.82 18.13
N ALA A 54 4.90 -1.25 18.16
CA ALA A 54 4.04 -1.08 19.32
C ALA A 54 4.33 -2.19 20.34
N ARG A 55 4.21 -1.84 21.62
CA ARG A 55 4.43 -2.78 22.72
C ARG A 55 3.15 -3.15 23.48
N ASP A 56 2.09 -2.45 23.18
CA ASP A 56 0.77 -2.63 23.78
C ASP A 56 -0.33 -2.02 22.88
N THR A 57 -1.57 -2.08 23.35
CA THR A 57 -2.76 -1.57 22.63
C THR A 57 -2.85 -0.04 22.51
N SER A 58 -1.96 0.72 23.16
CA SER A 58 -1.90 2.18 22.91
C SER A 58 -1.54 2.49 21.46
N GLY A 59 -0.91 1.53 20.78
CA GLY A 59 -0.42 1.69 19.42
C GLY A 59 0.77 2.63 19.29
N LYS A 60 1.33 3.14 20.41
CA LYS A 60 2.49 4.02 20.38
C LYS A 60 3.73 3.27 19.87
N LEU A 61 4.28 3.75 18.77
CA LEU A 61 5.43 3.15 18.12
C LEU A 61 6.75 3.65 18.71
N SER A 62 7.68 2.73 18.91
CA SER A 62 9.03 3.01 19.41
C SER A 62 10.07 2.16 18.69
N PRO A 63 11.35 2.59 18.61
CA PRO A 63 12.42 1.81 17.99
C PRO A 63 12.55 0.42 18.63
N TRP A 64 12.74 -0.59 17.79
CA TRP A 64 12.93 -1.97 18.20
C TRP A 64 13.88 -2.70 17.24
N SER A 65 14.83 -3.47 17.81
CA SER A 65 15.69 -4.38 17.07
C SER A 65 15.20 -5.81 17.26
N PHE A 66 15.09 -6.56 16.19
CA PHE A 66 14.59 -7.93 16.18
C PHE A 66 15.28 -8.73 15.08
N GLU A 67 14.96 -10.00 14.99
CA GLU A 67 15.44 -10.88 13.94
C GLU A 67 14.28 -11.37 13.08
N ARG A 68 14.53 -11.50 11.79
CA ARG A 68 13.71 -12.25 10.86
C ARG A 68 14.32 -13.62 10.61
N ARG A 69 13.49 -14.55 10.15
CA ARG A 69 13.95 -15.87 9.74
C ARG A 69 15.05 -15.78 8.69
N PRO A 70 15.88 -16.82 8.53
CA PRO A 70 16.83 -16.89 7.44
C PRO A 70 16.15 -16.79 6.07
N VAL A 71 16.93 -16.42 5.05
CA VAL A 71 16.47 -16.44 3.65
C VAL A 71 16.48 -17.90 3.18
N GLY A 72 15.28 -18.47 3.05
CA GLY A 72 15.09 -19.83 2.53
C GLY A 72 15.26 -19.94 1.02
N ASP A 73 15.16 -21.16 0.51
CA ASP A 73 15.38 -21.47 -0.90
C ASP A 73 14.47 -20.71 -1.88
N ASP A 74 13.22 -20.46 -1.49
CA ASP A 74 12.20 -19.79 -2.31
C ASP A 74 11.98 -18.32 -1.90
N ASP A 75 12.86 -17.77 -1.06
CA ASP A 75 12.71 -16.44 -0.49
C ASP A 75 13.54 -15.38 -1.18
N ILE A 76 13.07 -14.15 -1.05
CA ILE A 76 13.86 -12.95 -1.31
C ILE A 76 14.02 -12.15 -0.02
N LEU A 77 15.17 -11.47 0.11
CA LEU A 77 15.38 -10.42 1.11
C LEU A 77 15.24 -9.07 0.43
N ILE A 78 14.31 -8.28 0.92
CA ILE A 78 14.06 -6.92 0.45
C ILE A 78 14.65 -5.93 1.47
N GLU A 79 15.53 -5.05 1.02
CA GLU A 79 15.83 -3.81 1.73
C GLU A 79 14.67 -2.85 1.48
N ILE A 80 13.89 -2.58 2.52
CA ILE A 80 12.74 -1.68 2.41
C ILE A 80 13.25 -0.25 2.25
N LYS A 81 12.71 0.45 1.29
CA LYS A 81 13.01 1.88 1.06
C LYS A 81 11.87 2.77 1.51
N PHE A 82 10.63 2.29 1.31
CA PHE A 82 9.42 3.03 1.68
C PHE A 82 8.36 2.07 2.20
N CYS A 83 7.62 2.52 3.21
CA CYS A 83 6.42 1.83 3.68
C CYS A 83 5.27 2.83 3.86
N GLY A 84 4.14 2.58 3.21
CA GLY A 84 2.95 3.42 3.34
C GLY A 84 2.26 3.23 4.68
N ILE A 85 1.57 4.29 5.13
CA ILE A 85 0.74 4.28 6.35
C ILE A 85 -0.71 4.06 5.95
N CYS A 86 -1.32 3.03 6.52
CA CYS A 86 -2.73 2.70 6.36
C CYS A 86 -3.49 2.83 7.67
N HIS A 87 -4.77 3.17 7.61
CA HIS A 87 -5.65 3.19 8.79
C HIS A 87 -5.74 1.79 9.44
N SER A 88 -5.60 0.74 8.62
CA SER A 88 -5.56 -0.65 9.10
C SER A 88 -4.40 -0.92 10.07
N ASP A 89 -3.25 -0.26 9.91
CA ASP A 89 -2.13 -0.38 10.83
C ASP A 89 -2.52 0.06 12.25
N ILE A 90 -3.31 1.13 12.33
CA ILE A 90 -3.78 1.72 13.59
C ILE A 90 -4.80 0.79 14.25
N HIS A 91 -5.82 0.33 13.49
CA HIS A 91 -6.84 -0.58 14.00
C HIS A 91 -6.26 -1.90 14.50
N GLN A 92 -5.35 -2.49 13.72
CA GLN A 92 -4.70 -3.75 14.09
C GLN A 92 -3.93 -3.60 15.41
N LEU A 93 -3.09 -2.57 15.53
CA LEU A 93 -2.26 -2.40 16.73
C LEU A 93 -3.06 -1.99 17.97
N ARG A 94 -4.20 -1.34 17.81
CA ARG A 94 -5.10 -1.02 18.91
C ARG A 94 -5.97 -2.20 19.36
N GLY A 95 -5.96 -3.30 18.60
CA GLY A 95 -6.77 -4.46 18.86
C GLY A 95 -8.25 -4.28 18.52
N ASP A 96 -8.60 -3.31 17.69
CA ASP A 96 -9.99 -3.02 17.29
C ASP A 96 -10.63 -4.22 16.56
N TRP A 97 -9.80 -5.05 15.89
CA TRP A 97 -10.22 -6.25 15.16
C TRP A 97 -9.95 -7.56 15.90
N GLY A 98 -9.54 -7.51 17.15
CA GLY A 98 -9.27 -8.65 18.01
C GLY A 98 -7.95 -8.57 18.76
N PRO A 99 -7.71 -9.50 19.69
CA PRO A 99 -6.50 -9.51 20.52
C PRO A 99 -5.21 -9.53 19.71
N GLN A 100 -4.22 -8.75 20.11
CA GLN A 100 -2.92 -8.63 19.44
C GLN A 100 -1.79 -9.18 20.31
N LYS A 101 -0.72 -9.63 19.66
CA LYS A 101 0.53 -10.03 20.30
C LYS A 101 1.59 -8.94 20.05
N TYR A 102 2.32 -8.58 21.10
CA TYR A 102 3.38 -7.56 21.07
C TYR A 102 4.73 -8.15 21.51
N PRO A 103 5.88 -7.52 21.12
CA PRO A 103 6.03 -6.36 20.26
C PRO A 103 5.60 -6.64 18.82
N GLN A 104 4.97 -5.65 18.16
CA GLN A 104 4.48 -5.79 16.79
C GLN A 104 4.92 -4.61 15.92
N VAL A 105 5.58 -4.88 14.80
CA VAL A 105 5.94 -3.90 13.75
C VAL A 105 4.84 -3.93 12.69
N PRO A 106 4.09 -2.83 12.49
CA PRO A 106 3.06 -2.75 11.46
C PRO A 106 3.63 -2.50 10.06
N GLY A 107 2.74 -2.28 9.09
CA GLY A 107 3.06 -1.88 7.73
C GLY A 107 2.90 -3.01 6.72
N HIS A 108 2.02 -2.79 5.74
CA HIS A 108 1.69 -3.73 4.66
C HIS A 108 1.66 -3.06 3.29
N GLU A 109 2.37 -1.96 3.14
CA GLU A 109 2.54 -1.21 1.89
C GLU A 109 4.04 -1.03 1.65
N ILE A 110 4.73 -2.12 1.37
CA ILE A 110 6.19 -2.22 1.40
C ILE A 110 6.75 -2.10 -0.01
N ALA A 111 7.65 -1.16 -0.24
CA ALA A 111 8.39 -1.04 -1.48
C ALA A 111 9.90 -0.92 -1.22
N GLY A 112 10.71 -1.72 -1.93
CA GLY A 112 12.13 -1.77 -1.69
C GLY A 112 12.91 -2.40 -2.83
N VAL A 113 14.13 -2.80 -2.52
CA VAL A 113 15.09 -3.39 -3.46
C VAL A 113 15.48 -4.77 -2.95
N VAL A 114 15.50 -5.76 -3.84
CA VAL A 114 15.96 -7.12 -3.55
C VAL A 114 17.48 -7.08 -3.32
N VAL A 115 17.92 -7.56 -2.16
CA VAL A 115 19.36 -7.59 -1.78
C VAL A 115 19.90 -9.00 -1.66
N ALA A 116 19.04 -10.01 -1.58
CA ALA A 116 19.43 -11.41 -1.64
C ALA A 116 18.28 -12.29 -2.15
N THR A 117 18.60 -13.45 -2.74
CA THR A 117 17.64 -14.42 -3.26
C THR A 117 18.05 -15.84 -2.87
N GLY A 118 17.05 -16.66 -2.56
CA GLY A 118 17.22 -18.11 -2.40
C GLY A 118 17.56 -18.82 -3.73
N LYS A 119 17.92 -20.07 -3.64
CA LYS A 119 18.42 -20.83 -4.82
C LYS A 119 17.34 -21.16 -5.85
N ASN A 120 16.07 -21.26 -5.44
CA ASN A 120 14.94 -21.58 -6.30
C ASN A 120 14.26 -20.32 -6.88
N VAL A 121 14.66 -19.12 -6.43
CA VAL A 121 14.05 -17.85 -6.89
C VAL A 121 14.33 -17.63 -8.37
N THR A 122 13.29 -17.40 -9.13
CA THR A 122 13.34 -17.22 -10.60
C THR A 122 12.77 -15.90 -11.06
N ARG A 123 11.86 -15.29 -10.27
CA ARG A 123 11.14 -14.07 -10.65
C ARG A 123 11.89 -12.79 -10.30
N PHE A 124 12.89 -12.89 -9.42
CA PHE A 124 13.64 -11.74 -8.92
C PHE A 124 15.15 -12.01 -8.93
N LYS A 125 15.91 -10.95 -9.10
CA LYS A 125 17.36 -10.91 -8.90
C LYS A 125 17.74 -9.73 -8.01
N VAL A 126 18.94 -9.79 -7.45
CA VAL A 126 19.49 -8.67 -6.65
C VAL A 126 19.49 -7.39 -7.48
N GLY A 127 19.00 -6.30 -6.89
CA GLY A 127 18.85 -5.00 -7.50
C GLY A 127 17.47 -4.75 -8.13
N ASP A 128 16.59 -5.76 -8.22
CA ASP A 128 15.22 -5.55 -8.70
C ASP A 128 14.39 -4.79 -7.66
N HIS A 129 13.44 -4.00 -8.14
CA HIS A 129 12.44 -3.36 -7.29
C HIS A 129 11.35 -4.38 -6.95
N ALA A 130 11.05 -4.53 -5.68
CA ALA A 130 10.03 -5.44 -5.20
C ALA A 130 9.11 -4.77 -4.18
N GLY A 131 7.83 -5.15 -4.21
CA GLY A 131 6.83 -4.73 -3.25
C GLY A 131 6.20 -5.90 -2.52
N VAL A 132 5.70 -5.67 -1.31
CA VAL A 132 4.88 -6.62 -0.57
C VAL A 132 3.66 -5.89 -0.02
N GLY A 133 2.50 -6.44 -0.32
CA GLY A 133 1.22 -5.91 0.12
C GLY A 133 0.75 -6.52 1.44
N CYS A 134 -0.53 -6.81 1.51
CA CYS A 134 -1.19 -7.22 2.74
C CYS A 134 -0.91 -8.68 3.15
N MET A 135 -0.33 -9.52 2.30
CA MET A 135 -0.13 -10.96 2.53
C MET A 135 1.33 -11.35 2.31
N VAL A 136 1.81 -12.32 3.08
CA VAL A 136 3.18 -12.86 3.00
C VAL A 136 3.21 -14.38 2.81
N ASP A 137 2.10 -15.09 3.04
CA ASP A 137 1.96 -16.53 2.77
C ASP A 137 0.49 -16.97 2.65
N SER A 138 0.27 -18.14 2.07
CA SER A 138 -0.98 -18.91 2.06
C SER A 138 -0.67 -20.38 1.77
N CYS A 139 -1.67 -21.28 1.79
CA CYS A 139 -1.41 -22.69 1.49
C CYS A 139 -0.94 -22.96 0.06
N GLY A 140 -1.37 -22.14 -0.92
CA GLY A 140 -0.98 -22.25 -2.34
C GLY A 140 -1.58 -23.43 -3.10
N THR A 141 -2.38 -24.29 -2.46
CA THR A 141 -2.86 -25.55 -3.03
C THR A 141 -4.38 -25.70 -3.09
N CYS A 142 -5.14 -24.94 -2.33
CA CYS A 142 -6.59 -24.89 -2.39
C CYS A 142 -7.08 -24.16 -3.64
N ASP A 143 -8.38 -24.26 -3.93
CA ASP A 143 -8.95 -23.69 -5.15
C ASP A 143 -8.83 -22.15 -5.17
N SER A 144 -9.13 -21.46 -4.08
CA SER A 144 -8.95 -20.01 -3.98
C SER A 144 -7.50 -19.59 -4.28
N CYS A 145 -6.52 -20.28 -3.67
CA CYS A 145 -5.10 -19.96 -3.94
C CYS A 145 -4.68 -20.23 -5.38
N ARG A 146 -5.19 -21.31 -6.00
CA ARG A 146 -4.89 -21.63 -7.41
C ARG A 146 -5.49 -20.64 -8.38
N HIS A 147 -6.60 -20.01 -8.01
CA HIS A 147 -7.26 -18.97 -8.79
C HIS A 147 -6.71 -17.56 -8.51
N GLY A 148 -5.65 -17.44 -7.68
CA GLY A 148 -5.04 -16.15 -7.35
C GLY A 148 -5.91 -15.32 -6.41
N GLU A 149 -6.66 -15.95 -5.53
CA GLU A 149 -7.50 -15.34 -4.48
C GLU A 149 -6.97 -15.76 -3.10
N GLU A 150 -5.66 -15.60 -2.88
CA GLU A 150 -4.95 -16.07 -1.69
C GLU A 150 -5.50 -15.46 -0.40
N GLN A 151 -6.11 -14.27 -0.45
CA GLN A 151 -6.81 -13.64 0.68
C GLN A 151 -8.02 -14.43 1.17
N HIS A 152 -8.51 -15.36 0.37
CA HIS A 152 -9.65 -16.23 0.63
C HIS A 152 -9.23 -17.70 0.69
N CYS A 153 -8.01 -18.00 1.17
CA CYS A 153 -7.50 -19.36 1.27
C CYS A 153 -8.48 -20.30 1.98
N ASP A 154 -8.95 -21.36 1.30
CA ASP A 154 -9.97 -22.29 1.83
C ASP A 154 -9.49 -23.07 3.05
N ASN A 155 -8.18 -23.11 3.30
CA ASN A 155 -7.55 -23.75 4.44
C ASN A 155 -7.26 -22.79 5.61
N ASP A 156 -7.78 -21.54 5.57
CA ASP A 156 -7.51 -20.48 6.56
C ASP A 156 -6.01 -20.25 6.81
N ALA A 157 -5.17 -20.50 5.80
CA ALA A 157 -3.73 -20.44 5.91
C ALA A 157 -3.13 -19.13 5.33
N THR A 158 -3.96 -18.12 5.10
CA THR A 158 -3.46 -16.81 4.70
C THR A 158 -2.71 -16.16 5.86
N LEU A 159 -1.44 -15.82 5.65
CA LEU A 159 -0.67 -15.00 6.58
C LEU A 159 -0.64 -13.56 6.07
N PHE A 160 -1.23 -12.66 6.83
CA PHE A 160 -1.10 -11.24 6.58
C PHE A 160 0.26 -10.73 7.08
N THR A 161 0.66 -9.57 6.57
CA THR A 161 2.05 -9.07 6.63
C THR A 161 2.56 -8.81 8.04
N TYR A 162 1.67 -8.56 9.01
CA TYR A 162 2.06 -8.39 10.42
C TYR A 162 0.94 -8.82 11.38
N GLY A 163 1.35 -9.20 12.62
CA GLY A 163 0.46 -9.52 13.73
C GLY A 163 -0.15 -10.92 13.71
N TYR A 164 0.12 -11.72 12.70
CA TYR A 164 -0.44 -13.07 12.56
C TYR A 164 0.52 -14.13 13.06
N PRO A 165 0.01 -15.21 13.71
CA PRO A 165 0.85 -16.30 14.20
C PRO A 165 1.68 -16.91 13.07
N ASP A 166 2.99 -16.89 13.21
CA ASP A 166 3.95 -17.45 12.24
C ASP A 166 5.01 -18.26 12.96
N LYS A 167 4.97 -19.61 12.77
CA LYS A 167 5.91 -20.54 13.37
C LYS A 167 7.32 -20.42 12.83
N THR A 168 7.50 -19.79 11.67
CA THR A 168 8.81 -19.56 11.06
C THR A 168 9.44 -18.26 11.53
N SER A 169 8.66 -17.37 12.11
CA SER A 169 9.15 -16.09 12.65
C SER A 169 9.77 -16.27 14.02
N PRO A 170 10.99 -15.75 14.27
CA PRO A 170 11.63 -15.79 15.59
C PRO A 170 10.80 -15.09 16.68
N THR A 171 9.94 -14.15 16.29
CA THR A 171 9.04 -13.43 17.20
C THR A 171 7.70 -14.16 17.43
N GLY A 172 7.45 -15.26 16.71
CA GLY A 172 6.22 -16.05 16.76
C GLY A 172 5.02 -15.39 16.08
N ILE A 173 5.20 -14.22 15.45
CA ILE A 173 4.22 -13.54 14.61
C ILE A 173 4.89 -12.91 13.40
N THR A 174 4.12 -12.62 12.36
CA THR A 174 4.59 -11.81 11.24
C THR A 174 4.90 -10.38 11.68
N GLN A 175 5.95 -9.79 11.14
CA GLN A 175 6.40 -8.42 11.41
C GLN A 175 6.43 -7.62 10.11
N GLY A 176 5.79 -6.45 10.10
CA GLY A 176 5.55 -5.66 8.91
C GLY A 176 6.71 -4.79 8.42
N GLY A 177 6.35 -3.80 7.64
CA GLY A 177 7.24 -2.97 6.83
C GLY A 177 7.69 -1.66 7.46
N TYR A 178 7.25 -1.30 8.68
CA TYR A 178 7.87 -0.18 9.39
C TYR A 178 9.23 -0.62 9.93
N ALA A 179 10.03 -1.19 9.04
CA ALA A 179 11.32 -1.79 9.31
C ALA A 179 12.25 -1.58 8.11
N ASN A 180 13.54 -1.85 8.31
CA ASN A 180 14.56 -1.67 7.27
C ASN A 180 14.64 -2.83 6.26
N ASN A 181 14.07 -4.01 6.56
CA ASN A 181 14.10 -5.15 5.66
C ASN A 181 12.90 -6.09 5.84
N LEU A 182 12.71 -7.02 4.88
CA LEU A 182 11.73 -8.10 4.94
C LEU A 182 12.26 -9.34 4.21
N VAL A 183 12.08 -10.52 4.82
CA VAL A 183 12.23 -11.83 4.17
C VAL A 183 10.85 -12.34 3.80
N VAL A 184 10.65 -12.68 2.53
CA VAL A 184 9.35 -13.13 2.02
C VAL A 184 9.54 -14.13 0.87
N ARG A 185 8.61 -15.10 0.72
CA ARG A 185 8.59 -15.98 -0.46
C ARG A 185 8.38 -15.15 -1.73
N GLU A 186 9.14 -15.46 -2.79
CA GLU A 186 9.05 -14.72 -4.05
C GLU A 186 7.62 -14.66 -4.62
N ARG A 187 6.80 -15.68 -4.37
CA ARG A 187 5.41 -15.74 -4.86
C ARG A 187 4.49 -14.66 -4.24
N PHE A 188 4.84 -14.11 -3.07
CA PHE A 188 4.13 -13.02 -2.41
C PHE A 188 4.75 -11.64 -2.67
N ALA A 189 5.84 -11.59 -3.40
CA ALA A 189 6.46 -10.35 -3.83
C ALA A 189 5.90 -9.90 -5.19
N ILE A 190 5.69 -8.61 -5.33
CA ILE A 190 5.20 -7.92 -6.52
C ILE A 190 6.37 -7.25 -7.22
N GLN A 191 6.51 -7.47 -8.51
CA GLN A 191 7.53 -6.77 -9.32
C GLN A 191 7.11 -5.31 -9.50
N LEU A 192 7.97 -4.39 -9.11
CA LEU A 192 7.71 -2.97 -9.24
C LEU A 192 8.47 -2.39 -10.45
N PRO A 193 7.75 -1.90 -11.48
CA PRO A 193 8.38 -1.26 -12.62
C PRO A 193 9.19 -0.03 -12.19
N ARG A 194 10.39 0.15 -12.74
CA ARG A 194 11.26 1.32 -12.44
C ARG A 194 10.65 2.65 -12.86
N THR A 195 9.59 2.62 -13.65
CA THR A 195 8.82 3.80 -14.08
C THR A 195 7.93 4.38 -12.97
N ILE A 196 7.69 3.61 -11.88
CA ILE A 196 7.02 4.11 -10.68
C ILE A 196 8.08 4.29 -9.58
N GLY A 197 8.16 5.48 -8.99
CA GLY A 197 8.96 5.68 -7.79
C GLY A 197 8.47 4.80 -6.63
N LEU A 198 9.38 4.22 -5.86
CA LEU A 198 9.05 3.27 -4.78
C LEU A 198 8.08 3.88 -3.75
N GLN A 199 8.22 5.17 -3.45
CA GLN A 199 7.29 5.90 -2.56
C GLN A 199 5.85 5.95 -3.10
N ASN A 200 5.69 5.96 -4.43
CA ASN A 200 4.37 5.95 -5.08
C ASN A 200 3.83 4.51 -5.24
N ALA A 201 4.72 3.53 -5.39
CA ALA A 201 4.33 2.13 -5.51
C ALA A 201 3.79 1.58 -4.18
N ALA A 202 4.36 1.98 -3.05
CA ALA A 202 4.01 1.46 -1.73
C ALA A 202 2.49 1.52 -1.44
N PRO A 203 1.78 2.65 -1.55
CA PRO A 203 0.34 2.67 -1.28
C PRO A 203 -0.52 1.89 -2.29
N LEU A 204 -0.02 1.61 -3.49
CA LEU A 204 -0.76 0.83 -4.47
C LEU A 204 -0.92 -0.63 -4.06
N LEU A 205 -0.01 -1.13 -3.21
CA LEU A 205 0.00 -2.51 -2.71
C LEU A 205 -1.10 -2.82 -1.68
N CYS A 206 -1.77 -1.78 -1.16
CA CYS A 206 -2.95 -1.90 -0.32
C CYS A 206 -4.10 -1.06 -0.86
N ALA A 207 -4.02 0.27 -0.79
CA ALA A 207 -5.10 1.15 -1.22
C ALA A 207 -5.38 1.02 -2.73
N GLY A 208 -4.36 0.76 -3.55
CA GLY A 208 -4.49 0.49 -4.98
C GLY A 208 -5.30 -0.77 -5.23
N ILE A 209 -4.84 -1.91 -4.74
CA ILE A 209 -5.52 -3.20 -4.97
C ILE A 209 -6.92 -3.24 -4.35
N THR A 210 -7.10 -2.69 -3.14
CA THR A 210 -8.40 -2.65 -2.46
C THR A 210 -9.46 -1.90 -3.25
N THR A 211 -9.07 -0.87 -4.00
CA THR A 211 -10.01 -0.10 -4.82
C THR A 211 -10.09 -0.58 -6.27
N TYR A 212 -9.03 -1.23 -6.77
CA TYR A 212 -8.99 -1.79 -8.11
C TYR A 212 -9.82 -3.08 -8.25
N SER A 213 -9.65 -4.01 -7.32
CA SER A 213 -10.31 -5.32 -7.34
C SER A 213 -11.83 -5.22 -7.52
N PRO A 214 -12.57 -4.44 -6.72
CA PRO A 214 -14.02 -4.34 -6.90
C PRO A 214 -14.44 -3.64 -8.20
N LEU A 215 -13.64 -2.70 -8.74
CA LEU A 215 -13.90 -2.09 -10.05
C LEU A 215 -13.74 -3.09 -11.20
N VAL A 216 -12.76 -4.02 -11.09
CA VAL A 216 -12.58 -5.11 -12.05
C VAL A 216 -13.72 -6.12 -11.95
N LYS A 217 -14.04 -6.58 -10.73
CA LYS A 217 -15.14 -7.53 -10.47
C LYS A 217 -16.52 -6.99 -10.90
N ALA A 218 -16.72 -5.67 -10.79
CA ALA A 218 -17.91 -5.00 -11.29
C ALA A 218 -17.88 -4.75 -12.82
N SER A 219 -16.79 -5.11 -13.50
CA SER A 219 -16.59 -4.90 -14.94
C SER A 219 -16.80 -3.45 -15.37
N ILE A 220 -16.31 -2.51 -14.56
CA ILE A 220 -16.44 -1.06 -14.85
C ILE A 220 -15.77 -0.73 -16.17
N LYS A 221 -16.52 -0.03 -17.02
CA LYS A 221 -16.17 0.31 -18.40
C LYS A 221 -16.44 1.78 -18.71
N LYS A 222 -16.06 2.18 -19.92
CA LYS A 222 -16.29 3.54 -20.42
C LYS A 222 -17.76 3.94 -20.31
N SER A 223 -17.98 5.15 -19.82
CA SER A 223 -19.28 5.82 -19.63
C SER A 223 -20.14 5.26 -18.50
N ASP A 224 -19.70 4.24 -17.75
CA ASP A 224 -20.40 3.85 -16.53
C ASP A 224 -20.34 4.99 -15.52
N LYS A 225 -21.43 5.24 -14.82
CA LYS A 225 -21.51 6.23 -13.74
C LYS A 225 -21.14 5.57 -12.41
N VAL A 226 -19.95 5.90 -11.92
CA VAL A 226 -19.39 5.31 -10.70
C VAL A 226 -19.42 6.31 -9.55
N GLY A 227 -20.12 5.96 -8.48
CA GLY A 227 -20.08 6.70 -7.23
C GLY A 227 -18.89 6.28 -6.38
N VAL A 228 -18.17 7.24 -5.79
CA VAL A 228 -17.13 7.00 -4.79
C VAL A 228 -17.48 7.76 -3.52
N ALA A 229 -17.76 7.03 -2.43
CA ALA A 229 -18.10 7.61 -1.14
C ALA A 229 -16.93 7.53 -0.16
N GLY A 230 -16.64 8.68 0.50
CA GLY A 230 -15.50 8.78 1.42
C GLY A 230 -14.16 9.02 0.69
N ILE A 231 -13.70 10.29 0.65
CA ILE A 231 -12.50 10.64 -0.12
C ILE A 231 -11.31 10.86 0.83
N GLY A 232 -10.68 9.74 1.14
CA GLY A 232 -9.44 9.63 1.90
C GLY A 232 -8.38 8.87 1.10
N GLY A 233 -7.51 8.12 1.81
CA GLY A 233 -6.41 7.34 1.21
C GLY A 233 -6.85 6.29 0.20
N LEU A 234 -8.02 5.66 0.36
CA LEU A 234 -8.61 4.76 -0.63
C LEU A 234 -9.39 5.53 -1.70
N GLY A 235 -10.28 6.44 -1.27
CA GLY A 235 -11.21 7.11 -2.17
C GLY A 235 -10.54 7.90 -3.29
N HIS A 236 -9.39 8.55 -3.04
CA HIS A 236 -8.69 9.27 -4.10
C HIS A 236 -8.15 8.32 -5.19
N LEU A 237 -7.68 7.10 -4.81
CA LEU A 237 -7.27 6.08 -5.78
C LEU A 237 -8.47 5.45 -6.49
N ALA A 238 -9.59 5.21 -5.78
CA ALA A 238 -10.83 4.75 -6.41
C ALA A 238 -11.29 5.70 -7.52
N ILE A 239 -11.23 7.02 -7.30
CA ILE A 239 -11.54 8.03 -8.33
C ILE A 239 -10.59 7.89 -9.52
N LYS A 240 -9.26 7.95 -9.27
CA LYS A 240 -8.25 7.90 -10.34
C LYS A 240 -8.35 6.61 -11.17
N LEU A 241 -8.57 5.47 -10.52
CA LEU A 241 -8.70 4.17 -11.18
C LEU A 241 -10.00 4.06 -11.98
N ALA A 242 -11.14 4.51 -11.45
CA ALA A 242 -12.41 4.50 -12.17
C ALA A 242 -12.36 5.44 -13.39
N VAL A 243 -11.80 6.65 -13.25
CA VAL A 243 -11.56 7.58 -14.36
C VAL A 243 -10.68 6.96 -15.44
N ALA A 244 -9.60 6.29 -15.05
CA ALA A 244 -8.72 5.62 -16.01
C ALA A 244 -9.39 4.46 -16.76
N LYS A 245 -10.41 3.82 -16.17
CA LYS A 245 -11.28 2.84 -16.86
C LYS A 245 -12.31 3.50 -17.79
N GLY A 246 -12.34 4.84 -17.85
CA GLY A 246 -13.25 5.62 -18.68
C GLY A 246 -14.62 5.89 -18.07
N ALA A 247 -14.79 5.64 -16.78
CA ALA A 247 -16.06 5.90 -16.07
C ALA A 247 -16.27 7.41 -15.82
N GLU A 248 -17.53 7.81 -15.71
CA GLU A 248 -17.93 9.11 -15.19
C GLU A 248 -18.04 9.02 -13.67
N VAL A 249 -17.12 9.66 -12.95
CA VAL A 249 -17.02 9.52 -11.49
C VAL A 249 -17.77 10.64 -10.75
N TYR A 250 -18.64 10.22 -9.82
CA TYR A 250 -19.39 11.07 -8.89
C TYR A 250 -18.81 10.86 -7.49
N ALA A 251 -18.15 11.86 -6.93
CA ALA A 251 -17.46 11.75 -5.64
C ALA A 251 -18.29 12.38 -4.52
N PHE A 252 -18.51 11.63 -3.45
CA PHE A 252 -19.26 12.03 -2.27
C PHE A 252 -18.32 12.23 -1.08
N THR A 253 -18.21 13.45 -0.59
CA THR A 253 -17.30 13.82 0.51
C THR A 253 -18.02 14.67 1.55
N THR A 254 -17.66 14.57 2.81
CA THR A 254 -18.12 15.48 3.87
C THR A 254 -17.22 16.72 4.03
N SER A 255 -16.09 16.78 3.27
CA SER A 255 -15.09 17.84 3.41
C SER A 255 -15.08 18.77 2.20
N ALA A 256 -15.59 19.98 2.37
CA ALA A 256 -15.56 21.00 1.33
C ALA A 256 -14.13 21.37 0.89
N SER A 257 -13.15 21.28 1.80
CA SER A 257 -11.73 21.59 1.51
C SER A 257 -11.08 20.62 0.52
N LYS A 258 -11.70 19.47 0.22
CA LYS A 258 -11.20 18.46 -0.73
C LYS A 258 -11.73 18.62 -2.15
N VAL A 259 -12.68 19.51 -2.38
CA VAL A 259 -13.40 19.63 -3.67
C VAL A 259 -12.44 19.86 -4.84
N ASN A 260 -11.47 20.76 -4.71
CA ASN A 260 -10.51 21.06 -5.78
C ASN A 260 -9.61 19.86 -6.09
N ASP A 261 -9.14 19.16 -5.08
CA ASP A 261 -8.33 17.94 -5.27
C ASP A 261 -9.14 16.86 -5.98
N ILE A 262 -10.39 16.63 -5.55
CA ILE A 262 -11.27 15.60 -6.10
C ILE A 262 -11.55 15.88 -7.60
N ARG A 263 -11.75 17.14 -7.97
CA ARG A 263 -11.85 17.54 -9.39
C ARG A 263 -10.55 17.27 -10.15
N ARG A 264 -9.41 17.59 -9.55
CA ARG A 264 -8.09 17.32 -10.13
C ARG A 264 -7.83 15.82 -10.33
N PHE A 265 -8.41 14.95 -9.52
CA PHE A 265 -8.35 13.49 -9.70
C PHE A 265 -9.21 12.99 -10.86
N GLY A 266 -10.03 13.85 -11.46
CA GLY A 266 -10.84 13.57 -12.62
C GLY A 266 -12.31 13.26 -12.34
N ALA A 267 -12.80 13.50 -11.11
CA ALA A 267 -14.23 13.36 -10.82
C ALA A 267 -15.03 14.35 -11.67
N LYS A 268 -16.08 13.85 -12.36
CA LYS A 268 -17.02 14.64 -13.14
C LYS A 268 -17.84 15.55 -12.24
N GLU A 269 -18.23 15.03 -11.08
CA GLU A 269 -19.03 15.75 -10.10
C GLU A 269 -18.54 15.49 -8.68
N VAL A 270 -18.60 16.53 -7.84
CA VAL A 270 -18.22 16.47 -6.43
C VAL A 270 -19.36 16.97 -5.58
N VAL A 271 -19.90 16.08 -4.76
CA VAL A 271 -21.02 16.34 -3.85
C VAL A 271 -20.48 16.46 -2.42
N VAL A 272 -20.63 17.65 -1.82
CA VAL A 272 -20.36 17.83 -0.39
C VAL A 272 -21.61 17.42 0.36
N VAL A 273 -21.54 16.29 1.06
CA VAL A 273 -22.63 15.67 1.80
C VAL A 273 -22.62 16.23 3.22
N ASP A 274 -23.18 17.41 3.40
CA ASP A 274 -23.45 18.05 4.70
C ASP A 274 -24.78 17.59 5.30
N SER A 275 -25.67 17.07 4.45
CA SER A 275 -26.95 16.43 4.83
C SER A 275 -27.31 15.33 3.83
N MET A 276 -28.14 14.36 4.24
CA MET A 276 -28.61 13.28 3.36
C MET A 276 -29.48 13.77 2.21
N GLU A 277 -30.09 14.97 2.34
CA GLU A 277 -30.84 15.62 1.25
C GLU A 277 -29.99 15.85 -0.01
N LYS A 278 -28.69 16.09 0.16
CA LYS A 278 -27.74 16.26 -0.96
C LYS A 278 -27.60 15.02 -1.85
N LEU A 279 -27.99 13.86 -1.36
CA LEU A 279 -27.95 12.61 -2.12
C LEU A 279 -29.18 12.44 -3.03
N LYS A 280 -30.33 13.03 -2.68
CA LYS A 280 -31.61 12.83 -3.40
C LYS A 280 -31.54 13.05 -4.92
N PRO A 281 -30.84 14.10 -5.45
CA PRO A 281 -30.75 14.31 -6.90
C PRO A 281 -30.12 13.16 -7.67
N TYR A 282 -29.33 12.31 -6.98
CA TYR A 282 -28.59 11.19 -7.58
C TYR A 282 -29.31 9.85 -7.41
N ASN A 283 -30.51 9.82 -6.87
CA ASN A 283 -31.27 8.58 -6.68
C ASN A 283 -31.40 7.81 -7.99
N LYS A 284 -30.97 6.53 -7.98
CA LYS A 284 -30.96 5.61 -9.15
C LYS A 284 -30.16 6.15 -10.35
N ALA A 285 -29.19 7.02 -10.13
CA ALA A 285 -28.40 7.63 -11.21
C ALA A 285 -27.11 6.85 -11.55
N LEU A 286 -26.58 6.06 -10.61
CA LEU A 286 -25.27 5.42 -10.71
C LEU A 286 -25.38 3.95 -11.14
N ASP A 287 -24.43 3.49 -11.93
CA ASP A 287 -24.32 2.08 -12.31
C ASP A 287 -23.65 1.26 -11.19
N TYR A 288 -22.73 1.88 -10.48
CA TYR A 288 -21.95 1.26 -9.42
C TYR A 288 -21.62 2.27 -8.32
N MET A 289 -21.51 1.80 -7.08
CA MET A 289 -21.03 2.57 -5.94
C MET A 289 -19.91 1.81 -5.23
N ILE A 290 -18.79 2.49 -4.96
CA ILE A 290 -17.75 2.02 -4.05
C ILE A 290 -17.69 2.93 -2.82
N SER A 291 -17.83 2.34 -1.62
CA SER A 291 -17.73 3.07 -0.36
C SER A 291 -16.41 2.73 0.33
N THR A 292 -15.64 3.78 0.60
CA THR A 292 -14.38 3.70 1.36
C THR A 292 -14.54 4.32 2.76
N ILE A 293 -15.77 4.52 3.21
CA ILE A 293 -16.09 5.12 4.51
C ILE A 293 -15.72 4.12 5.62
N PRO A 294 -14.80 4.47 6.54
CA PRO A 294 -14.27 3.54 7.55
C PRO A 294 -15.02 3.63 8.90
N VAL A 295 -16.24 4.08 8.88
CA VAL A 295 -17.09 4.23 10.07
C VAL A 295 -18.52 3.78 9.75
N ASN A 296 -19.35 3.55 10.79
CA ASN A 296 -20.76 3.29 10.55
C ASN A 296 -21.44 4.53 9.93
N TYR A 297 -22.25 4.32 8.90
CA TYR A 297 -22.95 5.36 8.16
C TYR A 297 -24.27 4.82 7.57
N ASP A 298 -25.11 5.67 7.04
CA ASP A 298 -26.34 5.25 6.36
C ASP A 298 -26.02 4.63 4.99
N VAL A 299 -25.73 3.31 5.00
CA VAL A 299 -25.46 2.52 3.80
C VAL A 299 -26.64 2.55 2.83
N ALA A 300 -27.87 2.58 3.36
CA ALA A 300 -29.08 2.58 2.55
C ALA A 300 -29.22 3.86 1.72
N ALA A 301 -28.88 5.03 2.30
CA ALA A 301 -28.88 6.29 1.58
C ALA A 301 -27.94 6.26 0.36
N TYR A 302 -26.72 5.74 0.52
CA TYR A 302 -25.77 5.62 -0.59
C TYR A 302 -26.16 4.53 -1.60
N ALA A 303 -26.69 3.40 -1.14
CA ALA A 303 -27.19 2.34 -2.02
C ALA A 303 -28.38 2.81 -2.88
N SER A 304 -29.20 3.75 -2.38
CA SER A 304 -30.32 4.32 -3.14
C SER A 304 -29.89 5.08 -4.40
N LEU A 305 -28.63 5.51 -4.46
CA LEU A 305 -28.07 6.22 -5.62
C LEU A 305 -27.82 5.28 -6.79
N VAL A 306 -27.75 3.97 -6.52
CA VAL A 306 -27.45 2.94 -7.54
C VAL A 306 -28.73 2.56 -8.27
N LYS A 307 -28.63 2.39 -9.58
CA LYS A 307 -29.72 1.90 -10.44
C LYS A 307 -30.22 0.52 -9.99
N PRO A 308 -31.46 0.15 -10.34
CA PRO A 308 -31.93 -1.21 -10.11
C PRO A 308 -30.96 -2.27 -10.66
N TYR A 309 -30.74 -3.34 -9.87
CA TYR A 309 -29.80 -4.44 -10.16
C TYR A 309 -28.32 -4.07 -10.15
N GLY A 310 -27.95 -2.83 -9.87
CA GLY A 310 -26.56 -2.41 -9.70
C GLY A 310 -25.95 -2.93 -8.40
N ASN A 311 -24.70 -2.55 -8.12
CA ASN A 311 -23.93 -3.02 -6.97
C ASN A 311 -23.37 -1.84 -6.16
N CYS A 312 -23.46 -1.96 -4.84
CA CYS A 312 -22.79 -1.09 -3.87
C CYS A 312 -21.77 -1.91 -3.12
N THR A 313 -20.48 -1.62 -3.28
CA THR A 313 -19.39 -2.36 -2.63
C THR A 313 -18.74 -1.55 -1.52
N GLN A 314 -18.67 -2.14 -0.33
CA GLN A 314 -17.98 -1.60 0.83
C GLN A 314 -16.54 -2.11 0.86
N VAL A 315 -15.57 -1.18 0.90
CA VAL A 315 -14.14 -1.48 1.09
C VAL A 315 -13.55 -0.78 2.33
N GLY A 316 -14.20 0.29 2.83
CA GLY A 316 -13.84 0.89 4.11
C GLY A 316 -14.20 -0.05 5.26
N MET A 317 -13.28 -0.28 6.20
CA MET A 317 -13.49 -1.18 7.33
C MET A 317 -13.68 -0.36 8.62
N PRO A 318 -14.88 -0.38 9.23
CA PRO A 318 -15.10 0.20 10.55
C PRO A 318 -14.30 -0.51 11.64
N ALA A 319 -13.96 0.19 12.73
CA ALA A 319 -13.22 -0.36 13.87
C ALA A 319 -13.86 -1.64 14.44
N LYS A 320 -15.20 -1.67 14.57
CA LYS A 320 -15.93 -2.86 15.03
C LYS A 320 -16.25 -3.88 13.92
N GLY A 321 -15.85 -3.61 12.67
CA GLY A 321 -16.18 -4.47 11.52
C GLY A 321 -17.66 -4.50 11.14
N GLU A 322 -18.51 -3.70 11.77
CA GLU A 322 -19.97 -3.77 11.65
C GLU A 322 -20.52 -2.57 10.85
N VAL A 323 -21.49 -2.85 9.98
CA VAL A 323 -22.32 -1.84 9.31
C VAL A 323 -23.79 -2.22 9.45
N THR A 324 -24.64 -1.24 9.70
CA THR A 324 -26.09 -1.44 9.79
C THR A 324 -26.73 -1.27 8.41
N ILE A 325 -27.53 -2.23 7.99
CA ILE A 325 -28.23 -2.23 6.70
C ILE A 325 -29.74 -2.18 6.90
N ASN A 326 -30.41 -1.25 6.20
CA ASN A 326 -31.86 -1.20 6.11
C ASN A 326 -32.33 -2.00 4.88
N ASN A 327 -32.92 -3.16 5.09
CA ASN A 327 -33.36 -4.05 4.02
C ASN A 327 -34.39 -3.42 3.07
N PHE A 328 -35.28 -2.53 3.55
CA PHE A 328 -36.27 -1.91 2.69
C PHE A 328 -35.67 -1.09 1.55
N ALA A 329 -34.52 -0.43 1.80
CA ALA A 329 -33.83 0.33 0.77
C ALA A 329 -33.28 -0.56 -0.35
N PHE A 330 -32.81 -1.75 -0.01
CA PHE A 330 -32.26 -2.71 -0.97
C PHE A 330 -33.38 -3.44 -1.73
N ASN A 331 -34.45 -3.83 -1.06
CA ASN A 331 -35.58 -4.54 -1.68
C ASN A 331 -36.24 -3.74 -2.81
N ARG A 332 -36.43 -2.42 -2.61
CA ARG A 332 -37.10 -1.55 -3.59
C ARG A 332 -36.40 -1.47 -4.94
N ASN A 333 -35.05 -1.57 -4.94
CA ASN A 333 -34.23 -1.38 -6.14
C ASN A 333 -33.49 -2.64 -6.55
N ARG A 334 -33.56 -3.73 -5.77
CA ARG A 334 -32.76 -4.95 -5.99
C ARG A 334 -31.25 -4.64 -6.12
N VAL A 335 -30.76 -3.61 -5.42
CA VAL A 335 -29.33 -3.30 -5.38
C VAL A 335 -28.62 -4.39 -4.60
N ARG A 336 -27.51 -4.86 -5.13
CA ARG A 336 -26.63 -5.81 -4.43
C ARG A 336 -25.69 -5.03 -3.53
N TYR A 337 -25.61 -5.45 -2.27
CA TYR A 337 -24.55 -5.01 -1.37
C TYR A 337 -23.48 -6.09 -1.31
N SER A 338 -22.24 -5.69 -1.47
CA SER A 338 -21.08 -6.58 -1.37
C SER A 338 -19.97 -5.93 -0.56
N THR A 339 -19.09 -6.76 -0.04
CA THR A 339 -17.81 -6.33 0.55
C THR A 339 -16.67 -6.81 -0.32
N SER A 340 -15.50 -6.19 -0.20
CA SER A 340 -14.29 -6.64 -0.90
C SER A 340 -13.11 -6.55 0.04
N LEU A 341 -12.36 -7.63 0.13
CA LEU A 341 -11.12 -7.72 0.90
C LEU A 341 -9.94 -7.72 -0.07
N ILE A 342 -9.21 -6.60 -0.12
CA ILE A 342 -7.99 -6.46 -0.97
C ILE A 342 -8.16 -7.13 -2.36
N GLY A 343 -7.19 -7.90 -2.80
CA GLY A 343 -7.18 -8.79 -3.97
C GLY A 343 -5.99 -9.74 -3.87
N GLY A 344 -5.99 -10.80 -4.65
CA GLY A 344 -4.92 -11.77 -4.68
C GLY A 344 -3.63 -11.26 -5.32
N ILE A 345 -2.58 -12.06 -5.26
CA ILE A 345 -1.24 -11.67 -5.74
C ILE A 345 -1.22 -11.34 -7.25
N PRO A 346 -1.83 -12.15 -8.13
CA PRO A 346 -1.87 -11.80 -9.56
C PRO A 346 -2.57 -10.47 -9.83
N GLN A 347 -3.67 -10.19 -9.14
CA GLN A 347 -4.41 -8.95 -9.31
C GLN A 347 -3.66 -7.75 -8.70
N THR A 348 -2.87 -7.98 -7.64
CA THR A 348 -1.98 -6.95 -7.09
C THR A 348 -0.87 -6.60 -8.08
N GLN A 349 -0.31 -7.58 -8.80
CA GLN A 349 0.62 -7.30 -9.90
C GLN A 349 -0.07 -6.52 -11.03
N GLU A 350 -1.29 -6.93 -11.40
CA GLU A 350 -2.07 -6.26 -12.45
C GLU A 350 -2.29 -4.76 -12.15
N VAL A 351 -2.69 -4.41 -10.92
CA VAL A 351 -2.90 -2.99 -10.58
C VAL A 351 -1.60 -2.18 -10.61
N ILE A 352 -0.47 -2.75 -10.21
CA ILE A 352 0.84 -2.09 -10.31
C ILE A 352 1.18 -1.80 -11.78
N ASP A 353 1.04 -2.80 -12.66
CA ASP A 353 1.31 -2.68 -14.08
C ASP A 353 0.33 -1.70 -14.76
N TYR A 354 -0.96 -1.77 -14.39
CA TYR A 354 -1.98 -0.85 -14.86
C TYR A 354 -1.67 0.61 -14.48
N CYS A 355 -1.29 0.84 -13.22
CA CYS A 355 -0.92 2.17 -12.73
C CYS A 355 0.35 2.69 -13.40
N ALA A 356 1.37 1.84 -13.61
CA ALA A 356 2.59 2.19 -14.33
C ALA A 356 2.29 2.63 -15.76
N LYS A 357 1.53 1.81 -16.50
CA LYS A 357 1.14 2.06 -17.90
C LYS A 357 0.33 3.35 -18.07
N ASN A 358 -0.61 3.60 -17.16
CA ASN A 358 -1.54 4.72 -17.25
C ASN A 358 -1.09 5.95 -16.43
N LYS A 359 0.11 5.91 -15.83
CA LYS A 359 0.67 7.00 -15.00
C LYS A 359 -0.25 7.43 -13.86
N ILE A 360 -0.89 6.43 -13.20
CA ILE A 360 -1.76 6.66 -12.05
C ILE A 360 -0.91 6.55 -10.79
N TYR A 361 -0.75 7.66 -10.09
CA TYR A 361 0.04 7.71 -8.85
C TYR A 361 -0.82 8.18 -7.69
N PRO A 362 -0.61 7.63 -6.47
CA PRO A 362 -1.21 8.19 -5.26
C PRO A 362 -0.63 9.58 -4.97
N GLU A 363 -1.40 10.41 -4.27
CA GLU A 363 -0.87 11.64 -3.66
C GLU A 363 -0.14 11.26 -2.37
N VAL A 364 1.19 11.34 -2.36
CA VAL A 364 2.02 10.91 -1.24
C VAL A 364 2.75 12.07 -0.57
N GLN A 365 2.93 11.94 0.75
CA GLN A 365 3.79 12.78 1.58
C GLN A 365 4.78 11.86 2.27
N VAL A 366 6.07 12.02 1.97
CA VAL A 366 7.13 11.23 2.60
C VAL A 366 7.45 11.82 3.96
N ILE A 367 7.54 10.96 4.97
CA ILE A 367 7.86 11.32 6.35
C ILE A 367 9.06 10.52 6.87
N LYS A 368 9.70 11.00 7.93
CA LYS A 368 10.71 10.26 8.69
C LYS A 368 10.04 9.29 9.67
N ALA A 369 10.73 8.22 10.03
CA ALA A 369 10.26 7.26 11.03
C ALA A 369 9.96 7.89 12.40
N SER A 370 10.70 8.95 12.77
CA SER A 370 10.45 9.71 14.01
C SER A 370 9.10 10.43 14.05
N GLU A 371 8.50 10.70 12.88
CA GLU A 371 7.24 11.45 12.74
C GLU A 371 6.00 10.52 12.72
N VAL A 372 6.20 9.19 12.80
CA VAL A 372 5.14 8.21 12.57
C VAL A 372 3.97 8.35 13.57
N ASN A 373 4.24 8.58 14.84
CA ASN A 373 3.19 8.70 15.86
C ASN A 373 2.34 9.97 15.64
N GLU A 374 2.95 11.10 15.34
CA GLU A 374 2.24 12.34 15.00
C GLU A 374 1.42 12.17 13.71
N THR A 375 2.00 11.47 12.73
CA THR A 375 1.33 11.22 11.46
C THR A 375 0.11 10.31 11.63
N TRP A 376 0.14 9.35 12.56
CA TRP A 376 -1.01 8.52 12.88
C TRP A 376 -2.18 9.35 13.40
N GLU A 377 -1.91 10.33 14.28
CA GLU A 377 -2.97 11.26 14.75
C GLU A 377 -3.55 12.06 13.58
N LYS A 378 -2.74 12.53 12.63
CA LYS A 378 -3.24 13.20 11.41
C LYS A 378 -4.13 12.29 10.55
N VAL A 379 -3.80 11.00 10.46
CA VAL A 379 -4.63 10.00 9.74
C VAL A 379 -5.97 9.81 10.45
N ILE A 380 -5.97 9.65 11.78
CA ILE A 380 -7.16 9.50 12.62
C ILE A 380 -8.07 10.72 12.49
N ASN A 381 -7.50 11.92 12.53
CA ASN A 381 -8.20 13.19 12.42
C ASN A 381 -8.65 13.55 11.00
N LYS A 382 -8.45 12.65 10.00
CA LYS A 382 -8.82 12.86 8.58
C LYS A 382 -8.11 14.03 7.90
N GLU A 383 -6.92 14.41 8.39
CA GLU A 383 -6.10 15.51 7.87
C GLU A 383 -5.22 15.11 6.69
N ALA A 384 -5.02 13.80 6.47
CA ALA A 384 -4.17 13.28 5.40
C ALA A 384 -4.60 13.75 3.99
N ARG A 385 -3.61 14.17 3.16
CA ARG A 385 -3.77 14.61 1.76
C ARG A 385 -2.78 13.93 0.83
N TYR A 386 -2.84 12.62 0.52
CA TYR A 386 -3.85 11.65 0.93
C TYR A 386 -3.19 10.43 1.57
N ARG A 387 -1.90 10.16 1.26
CA ARG A 387 -1.14 9.02 1.78
C ARG A 387 0.18 9.50 2.39
N TYR A 388 0.47 9.04 3.58
CA TYR A 388 1.81 9.17 4.17
C TYR A 388 2.63 7.93 3.88
N VAL A 389 3.93 8.13 3.63
CA VAL A 389 4.89 7.07 3.33
C VAL A 389 6.15 7.31 4.14
N ILE A 390 6.55 6.32 4.93
CA ILE A 390 7.76 6.36 5.76
C ILE A 390 8.99 6.13 4.87
N ASP A 391 9.97 7.03 4.93
CA ASP A 391 11.32 6.76 4.46
C ASP A 391 12.04 5.89 5.49
N THR A 392 12.20 4.60 5.16
CA THR A 392 12.78 3.62 6.09
C THR A 392 14.28 3.76 6.29
N ALA A 393 14.98 4.58 5.48
CA ALA A 393 16.37 4.94 5.75
C ALA A 393 16.54 5.75 7.04
N THR A 394 15.44 6.27 7.59
CA THR A 394 15.41 7.03 8.85
C THR A 394 15.11 6.19 10.11
N ILE A 395 15.00 4.84 9.97
CA ILE A 395 14.77 3.87 11.05
C ILE A 395 16.07 3.51 11.75
#